data_a7f8e9174d6c4129b4510f1012d583c8
#
_entry.id   a7f8e9174d6c4129b4510f1012d583c8
#
_cell.length_a   1.000
_cell.length_b   1.000
_cell.length_c   1.000
_cell.angle_alpha   90.00
_cell.angle_beta   90.00
_cell.angle_gamma   90.00
#
_symmetry.space_group_name_H-M   'P 1'
#
loop_
_entity.id
_entity.type
_entity.pdbx_description
1 polymer ?
#
loop_
_entity_poly.entity_id
_entity_poly.type
_entity_poly.pdbx_seq_one_letter_code
_entity_poly.pdbx_strand_id
1 'polypeptide(L)'
;MKKILAIAFAAMMSLGTMAQTAQQVLDKTAAVIGNKKGATANFKLSSPKYGSASGTITIKGNKFNARTPQAIVWYNGKTQWTYMKKTNEVNVSNPTQAKQMSMNPYTFIHIYKTGYKSSLKTVGGNYQVHLVANNQKRTVAEMYITINKNTHVPSQVKMRQGSTWSTIDISGFKAKGI
;
A
#
# COMPACT_ATOMS: atom_id res chain seq x y z
N MET A 1 15.60 6.10 71.13
CA MET A 1 15.64 6.91 69.89
C MET A 1 15.61 5.93 68.71
N LYS A 2 14.45 5.72 68.11
CA LYS A 2 14.27 4.78 67.00
C LYS A 2 14.24 5.58 65.69
N LYS A 3 15.26 5.38 64.85
CA LYS A 3 15.34 6.01 63.51
C LYS A 3 14.51 5.14 62.55
N ILE A 4 13.37 5.65 62.07
CA ILE A 4 12.55 5.03 61.05
C ILE A 4 13.12 5.41 59.72
N LEU A 5 13.70 4.43 59.00
CA LEU A 5 14.22 4.59 57.65
C LEU A 5 13.03 4.40 56.68
N ALA A 6 12.51 5.50 56.12
CA ALA A 6 11.48 5.44 55.08
C ALA A 6 12.13 5.11 53.75
N ILE A 7 12.00 3.87 53.28
CA ILE A 7 12.38 3.45 51.91
C ILE A 7 11.25 3.88 50.97
N ALA A 8 11.49 4.98 50.23
CA ALA A 8 10.61 5.37 49.14
C ALA A 8 10.84 4.40 47.95
N PHE A 9 9.91 3.47 47.79
CA PHE A 9 9.87 2.58 46.63
C PHE A 9 9.32 3.38 45.45
N ALA A 10 10.21 4.00 44.65
CA ALA A 10 9.84 4.62 43.40
C ALA A 10 9.49 3.53 42.39
N ALA A 11 8.20 3.23 42.27
CA ALA A 11 7.69 2.38 41.19
C ALA A 11 7.89 3.12 39.85
N MET A 12 8.99 2.85 39.16
CA MET A 12 9.14 3.21 37.74
C MET A 12 8.11 2.42 36.95
N MET A 13 6.93 3.01 36.75
CA MET A 13 6.02 2.55 35.69
C MET A 13 6.71 2.86 34.36
N SER A 14 7.46 1.88 33.84
CA SER A 14 7.85 1.89 32.44
C SER A 14 6.55 1.80 31.64
N LEU A 15 6.08 2.95 31.15
CA LEU A 15 5.09 3.01 30.09
C LEU A 15 5.74 2.35 28.87
N GLY A 16 5.59 1.02 28.77
CA GLY A 16 5.99 0.27 27.61
C GLY A 16 5.21 0.85 26.42
N THR A 17 5.88 1.67 25.63
CA THR A 17 5.36 2.08 24.33
C THR A 17 5.15 0.80 23.53
N MET A 18 3.90 0.32 23.44
CA MET A 18 3.55 -0.83 22.64
C MET A 18 4.01 -0.57 21.21
N ALA A 19 5.04 -1.29 20.78
CA ALA A 19 5.56 -1.16 19.42
C ALA A 19 4.43 -1.42 18.44
N GLN A 20 4.25 -0.51 17.49
CA GLN A 20 3.18 -0.61 16.49
C GLN A 20 3.42 -1.86 15.62
N THR A 21 2.38 -2.67 15.42
CA THR A 21 2.47 -3.88 14.59
C THR A 21 2.31 -3.54 13.11
N ALA A 22 2.81 -4.42 12.23
CA ALA A 22 2.60 -4.29 10.78
C ALA A 22 1.11 -4.18 10.42
N GLN A 23 0.27 -4.95 11.10
CA GLN A 23 -1.18 -4.93 10.91
C GLN A 23 -1.78 -3.56 11.26
N GLN A 24 -1.40 -2.98 12.38
CA GLN A 24 -1.89 -1.66 12.80
C GLN A 24 -1.45 -0.55 11.85
N VAL A 25 -0.21 -0.62 11.33
CA VAL A 25 0.28 0.33 10.30
C VAL A 25 -0.55 0.20 9.03
N LEU A 26 -0.80 -1.03 8.56
CA LEU A 26 -1.59 -1.27 7.36
C LEU A 26 -3.06 -0.88 7.52
N ASP A 27 -3.66 -1.09 8.70
CA ASP A 27 -5.04 -0.67 8.99
C ASP A 27 -5.18 0.87 8.92
N LYS A 28 -4.22 1.60 9.49
CA LYS A 28 -4.17 3.07 9.39
C LYS A 28 -3.95 3.53 7.95
N THR A 29 -3.04 2.88 7.23
CA THR A 29 -2.80 3.17 5.81
C THR A 29 -4.06 2.92 4.97
N ALA A 30 -4.75 1.80 5.20
CA ALA A 30 -6.00 1.49 4.52
C ALA A 30 -7.09 2.54 4.80
N ALA A 31 -7.18 3.05 6.03
CA ALA A 31 -8.12 4.12 6.39
C ALA A 31 -7.82 5.44 5.67
N VAL A 32 -6.53 5.80 5.54
CA VAL A 32 -6.09 7.00 4.80
C VAL A 32 -6.41 6.89 3.31
N ILE A 33 -6.07 5.76 2.69
CA ILE A 33 -6.27 5.54 1.26
C ILE A 33 -7.74 5.30 0.93
N GLY A 34 -8.43 4.49 1.73
CA GLY A 34 -9.82 4.09 1.55
C GLY A 34 -10.85 5.14 1.96
N ASN A 35 -10.44 6.39 2.13
CA ASN A 35 -11.32 7.52 2.45
C ASN A 35 -12.55 7.51 1.53
N LYS A 36 -13.74 7.65 2.12
CA LYS A 36 -15.05 7.64 1.41
C LYS A 36 -15.14 8.68 0.28
N LYS A 37 -14.42 9.78 0.38
CA LYS A 37 -14.36 10.84 -0.64
C LYS A 37 -13.35 10.54 -1.75
N GLY A 38 -12.50 9.53 -1.57
CA GLY A 38 -11.48 9.11 -2.51
C GLY A 38 -10.15 9.86 -2.35
N ALA A 39 -9.16 9.47 -3.13
CA ALA A 39 -7.82 10.05 -3.13
C ALA A 39 -7.23 10.10 -4.55
N THR A 40 -6.23 10.95 -4.75
CA THR A 40 -5.42 11.02 -5.96
C THR A 40 -3.95 10.93 -5.61
N ALA A 41 -3.16 10.39 -6.52
CA ALA A 41 -1.70 10.38 -6.41
C ALA A 41 -1.04 10.29 -7.80
N ASN A 42 0.25 10.59 -7.87
CA ASN A 42 1.09 10.26 -9.00
C ASN A 42 1.74 8.90 -8.75
N PHE A 43 1.97 8.13 -9.80
CA PHE A 43 2.71 6.87 -9.73
C PHE A 43 3.76 6.76 -10.83
N LYS A 44 4.82 5.98 -10.53
CA LYS A 44 5.82 5.55 -11.50
C LYS A 44 6.04 4.06 -11.31
N LEU A 45 5.62 3.26 -12.30
CA LEU A 45 5.86 1.82 -12.36
C LEU A 45 7.20 1.56 -13.05
N SER A 46 7.98 0.63 -12.51
CA SER A 46 9.15 0.02 -13.14
C SER A 46 9.06 -1.48 -12.98
N SER A 47 9.04 -2.20 -14.09
CA SER A 47 8.88 -3.66 -14.09
C SER A 47 9.58 -4.30 -15.29
N PRO A 48 10.45 -5.31 -15.10
CA PRO A 48 11.00 -6.08 -16.21
C PRO A 48 9.94 -6.75 -17.08
N LYS A 49 8.79 -7.11 -16.47
CA LYS A 49 7.69 -7.81 -17.16
C LYS A 49 6.72 -6.85 -17.87
N TYR A 50 6.45 -5.69 -17.27
CA TYR A 50 5.40 -4.76 -17.76
C TYR A 50 5.99 -3.45 -18.31
N GLY A 51 7.32 -3.31 -18.32
CA GLY A 51 8.00 -2.08 -18.72
C GLY A 51 7.86 -0.96 -17.68
N SER A 52 7.98 0.27 -18.15
CA SER A 52 7.85 1.46 -17.31
C SER A 52 6.62 2.27 -17.73
N ALA A 53 5.90 2.76 -16.73
CA ALA A 53 4.76 3.65 -16.93
C ALA A 53 4.72 4.68 -15.81
N SER A 54 4.24 5.88 -16.13
CA SER A 54 3.99 6.92 -15.11
C SER A 54 2.69 7.64 -15.42
N GLY A 55 2.07 8.17 -14.38
CA GLY A 55 0.81 8.87 -14.55
C GLY A 55 0.17 9.25 -13.22
N THR A 56 -1.13 9.47 -13.29
CA THR A 56 -1.97 9.78 -12.13
C THR A 56 -2.97 8.68 -11.87
N ILE A 57 -3.29 8.44 -10.62
CA ILE A 57 -4.36 7.54 -10.21
C ILE A 57 -5.32 8.27 -9.29
N THR A 58 -6.61 8.05 -9.51
CA THR A 58 -7.69 8.45 -8.61
C THR A 58 -8.39 7.19 -8.13
N ILE A 59 -8.59 7.07 -6.83
CA ILE A 59 -9.23 5.91 -6.20
C ILE A 59 -10.42 6.33 -5.36
N LYS A 60 -11.43 5.45 -5.27
CA LYS A 60 -12.57 5.58 -4.36
C LYS A 60 -13.11 4.18 -4.03
N GLY A 61 -12.88 3.73 -2.79
CA GLY A 61 -13.16 2.34 -2.42
C GLY A 61 -12.37 1.37 -3.28
N ASN A 62 -13.05 0.42 -3.93
CA ASN A 62 -12.45 -0.55 -4.84
C ASN A 62 -12.40 -0.09 -6.31
N LYS A 63 -12.80 1.15 -6.59
CA LYS A 63 -12.80 1.72 -7.95
C LYS A 63 -11.57 2.58 -8.16
N PHE A 64 -11.08 2.65 -9.39
CA PHE A 64 -10.00 3.57 -9.74
C PHE A 64 -10.08 4.05 -11.19
N ASN A 65 -9.42 5.19 -11.44
CA ASN A 65 -9.09 5.70 -12.75
C ASN A 65 -7.59 6.00 -12.77
N ALA A 66 -6.87 5.40 -13.70
CA ALA A 66 -5.44 5.66 -13.92
C ALA A 66 -5.25 6.29 -15.30
N ARG A 67 -4.39 7.31 -15.38
CA ARG A 67 -4.09 8.04 -16.61
C ARG A 67 -2.59 8.06 -16.84
N THR A 68 -2.18 7.58 -17.99
CA THR A 68 -0.80 7.65 -18.48
C THR A 68 -0.75 8.39 -19.83
N PRO A 69 0.42 8.74 -20.36
CA PRO A 69 0.53 9.25 -21.73
C PRO A 69 -0.08 8.30 -22.78
N GLN A 70 0.02 6.98 -22.59
CA GLN A 70 -0.38 5.95 -23.56
C GLN A 70 -1.82 5.48 -23.42
N ALA A 71 -2.37 5.47 -22.18
CA ALA A 71 -3.67 4.87 -21.91
C ALA A 71 -4.42 5.57 -20.80
N ILE A 72 -5.74 5.37 -20.79
CA ILE A 72 -6.61 5.68 -19.65
C ILE A 72 -7.30 4.40 -19.24
N VAL A 73 -7.24 4.09 -17.95
CA VAL A 73 -7.84 2.89 -17.36
C VAL A 73 -8.94 3.31 -16.39
N TRP A 74 -10.11 2.70 -16.52
CA TRP A 74 -11.21 2.79 -15.56
C TRP A 74 -11.50 1.41 -15.01
N TYR A 75 -11.72 1.31 -13.73
CA TYR A 75 -12.15 0.10 -13.04
C TYR A 75 -13.28 0.41 -12.08
N ASN A 76 -14.39 -0.29 -12.19
CA ASN A 76 -15.60 -0.05 -11.38
C ASN A 76 -15.75 -0.99 -10.17
N GLY A 77 -14.75 -1.83 -9.92
CA GLY A 77 -14.77 -2.87 -8.89
C GLY A 77 -14.98 -4.28 -9.46
N LYS A 78 -15.31 -4.43 -10.74
CA LYS A 78 -15.49 -5.69 -11.45
C LYS A 78 -14.90 -5.65 -12.86
N THR A 79 -15.33 -4.69 -13.64
CA THR A 79 -14.95 -4.54 -15.06
C THR A 79 -13.95 -3.41 -15.21
N GLN A 80 -12.99 -3.62 -16.07
CA GLN A 80 -11.98 -2.66 -16.47
C GLN A 80 -12.14 -2.29 -17.93
N TRP A 81 -12.06 -1.01 -18.22
CA TRP A 81 -11.96 -0.42 -19.55
C TRP A 81 -10.60 0.22 -19.69
N THR A 82 -9.89 -0.10 -20.77
CA THR A 82 -8.60 0.49 -21.08
C THR A 82 -8.66 1.12 -22.45
N TYR A 83 -8.67 2.44 -22.48
CA TYR A 83 -8.56 3.21 -23.72
C TYR A 83 -7.11 3.38 -24.10
N MET A 84 -6.73 2.85 -25.26
CA MET A 84 -5.40 2.94 -25.87
C MET A 84 -5.36 4.13 -26.81
N LYS A 85 -4.64 5.19 -26.44
CA LYS A 85 -4.64 6.46 -27.20
C LYS A 85 -4.06 6.33 -28.61
N LYS A 86 -3.06 5.44 -28.79
CA LYS A 86 -2.39 5.24 -30.09
C LYS A 86 -3.31 4.59 -31.13
N THR A 87 -4.09 3.60 -30.71
CA THR A 87 -4.97 2.82 -31.61
C THR A 87 -6.41 3.30 -31.58
N ASN A 88 -6.75 4.23 -30.68
CA ASN A 88 -8.12 4.71 -30.44
C ASN A 88 -9.12 3.59 -30.10
N GLU A 89 -8.63 2.56 -29.40
CA GLU A 89 -9.41 1.37 -29.05
C GLU A 89 -9.71 1.33 -27.57
N VAL A 90 -10.84 0.69 -27.20
CA VAL A 90 -11.19 0.40 -25.81
C VAL A 90 -11.20 -1.13 -25.62
N ASN A 91 -10.30 -1.60 -24.77
CA ASN A 91 -10.28 -2.99 -24.33
C ASN A 91 -11.09 -3.15 -23.04
N VAL A 92 -12.01 -4.13 -23.02
CA VAL A 92 -12.85 -4.43 -21.87
C VAL A 92 -12.45 -5.79 -21.28
N SER A 93 -12.27 -5.87 -19.98
CA SER A 93 -11.91 -7.11 -19.28
C SER A 93 -12.39 -7.14 -17.84
N ASN A 94 -12.44 -8.33 -17.26
CA ASN A 94 -12.61 -8.54 -15.82
C ASN A 94 -11.26 -9.02 -15.26
N PRO A 95 -10.40 -8.12 -14.80
CA PRO A 95 -9.03 -8.46 -14.39
C PRO A 95 -9.03 -9.29 -13.11
N THR A 96 -8.13 -10.26 -13.05
CA THR A 96 -7.83 -10.98 -11.81
C THR A 96 -7.24 -10.01 -10.76
N GLN A 97 -7.35 -10.35 -9.48
CA GLN A 97 -6.75 -9.56 -8.40
C GLN A 97 -5.26 -9.26 -8.64
N ALA A 98 -4.53 -10.22 -9.16
CA ALA A 98 -3.12 -10.07 -9.47
C ALA A 98 -2.84 -9.04 -10.58
N LYS A 99 -3.69 -9.00 -11.61
CA LYS A 99 -3.60 -7.99 -12.66
C LYS A 99 -3.97 -6.60 -12.14
N GLN A 100 -4.97 -6.51 -11.24
CA GLN A 100 -5.30 -5.25 -10.58
C GLN A 100 -4.14 -4.71 -9.75
N MET A 101 -3.40 -5.57 -9.03
CA MET A 101 -2.25 -5.16 -8.21
C MET A 101 -1.12 -4.55 -9.03
N SER A 102 -0.91 -4.99 -10.28
CA SER A 102 0.09 -4.40 -11.17
C SER A 102 -0.32 -3.04 -11.75
N MET A 103 -1.58 -2.65 -11.62
CA MET A 103 -2.14 -1.42 -12.19
C MET A 103 -2.55 -0.40 -11.13
N ASN A 104 -2.93 -0.86 -9.96
CA ASN A 104 -3.29 -0.03 -8.82
C ASN A 104 -2.37 -0.34 -7.63
N PRO A 105 -1.42 0.57 -7.30
CA PRO A 105 -0.47 0.35 -6.22
C PRO A 105 -1.14 0.19 -4.84
N TYR A 106 -2.39 0.61 -4.71
CA TYR A 106 -3.12 0.54 -3.45
C TYR A 106 -3.95 -0.74 -3.27
N THR A 107 -3.92 -1.67 -4.21
CA THR A 107 -4.69 -2.93 -4.09
C THR A 107 -4.29 -3.76 -2.87
N PHE A 108 -3.06 -3.58 -2.34
CA PHE A 108 -2.62 -4.27 -1.13
C PHE A 108 -3.54 -4.01 0.08
N ILE A 109 -4.21 -2.85 0.17
CA ILE A 109 -5.12 -2.54 1.28
C ILE A 109 -6.33 -3.49 1.37
N HIS A 110 -6.60 -4.24 0.32
CA HIS A 110 -7.71 -5.21 0.29
C HIS A 110 -7.27 -6.64 0.56
N ILE A 111 -5.97 -6.94 0.51
CA ILE A 111 -5.46 -8.31 0.53
C ILE A 111 -4.57 -8.65 1.73
N TYR A 112 -4.02 -7.67 2.43
CA TYR A 112 -3.03 -7.90 3.49
C TYR A 112 -3.59 -8.66 4.70
N LYS A 113 -4.92 -8.59 4.92
CA LYS A 113 -5.58 -9.21 6.09
C LYS A 113 -5.57 -10.73 6.05
N THR A 114 -5.51 -11.33 4.86
CA THR A 114 -5.63 -12.77 4.69
C THR A 114 -4.60 -13.33 3.73
N GLY A 115 -3.96 -14.42 4.16
CA GLY A 115 -3.04 -15.18 3.32
C GLY A 115 -1.63 -14.61 3.21
N TYR A 116 -1.25 -13.65 4.07
CA TYR A 116 0.11 -13.14 4.21
C TYR A 116 0.54 -13.12 5.66
N LYS A 117 1.81 -13.45 5.89
CA LYS A 117 2.54 -13.10 7.11
C LYS A 117 3.09 -11.69 6.94
N SER A 118 3.01 -10.88 7.98
CA SER A 118 3.50 -9.50 7.96
C SER A 118 4.58 -9.28 9.01
N SER A 119 5.58 -8.48 8.66
CA SER A 119 6.58 -7.96 9.58
C SER A 119 6.78 -6.46 9.36
N LEU A 120 7.32 -5.76 10.35
CA LEU A 120 7.51 -4.32 10.36
C LEU A 120 8.94 -3.98 10.72
N LYS A 121 9.54 -3.07 9.94
CA LYS A 121 10.79 -2.38 10.29
C LYS A 121 10.56 -0.87 10.26
N THR A 122 11.27 -0.16 11.12
CA THR A 122 11.36 1.30 11.05
C THR A 122 12.66 1.67 10.35
N VAL A 123 12.57 2.51 9.31
CA VAL A 123 13.71 2.99 8.53
C VAL A 123 13.57 4.51 8.40
N GLY A 124 14.34 5.24 9.18
CA GLY A 124 14.23 6.71 9.27
C GLY A 124 12.82 7.18 9.63
N GLY A 125 12.25 8.08 8.82
CA GLY A 125 10.90 8.60 8.96
C GLY A 125 9.80 7.67 8.43
N ASN A 126 10.12 6.43 8.03
CA ASN A 126 9.18 5.51 7.42
C ASN A 126 9.06 4.19 8.17
N TYR A 127 7.92 3.56 8.02
CA TYR A 127 7.73 2.13 8.22
C TYR A 127 7.99 1.39 6.91
N GLN A 128 8.66 0.26 6.99
CA GLN A 128 8.73 -0.73 5.92
C GLN A 128 7.97 -1.98 6.36
N VAL A 129 6.82 -2.21 5.75
CA VAL A 129 6.03 -3.42 5.95
C VAL A 129 6.45 -4.45 4.92
N HIS A 130 6.74 -5.67 5.38
CA HIS A 130 7.05 -6.81 4.53
C HIS A 130 5.91 -7.82 4.64
N LEU A 131 5.33 -8.19 3.51
CA LEU A 131 4.27 -9.20 3.39
C LEU A 131 4.80 -10.38 2.60
N VAL A 132 4.67 -11.59 3.17
CA VAL A 132 5.02 -12.85 2.53
C VAL A 132 3.80 -13.74 2.47
N ALA A 133 3.43 -14.19 1.26
CA ALA A 133 2.28 -15.05 1.08
C ALA A 133 2.47 -16.39 1.80
N ASN A 134 1.45 -16.85 2.52
CA ASN A 134 1.45 -18.17 3.15
C ASN A 134 1.55 -19.29 2.12
N ASN A 135 0.98 -19.07 0.92
CA ASN A 135 1.13 -19.94 -0.24
C ASN A 135 1.97 -19.23 -1.30
N GLN A 136 3.19 -19.70 -1.52
CA GLN A 136 4.15 -19.12 -2.48
C GLN A 136 3.71 -19.26 -3.95
N LYS A 137 2.69 -20.07 -4.26
CA LYS A 137 2.06 -20.16 -5.58
C LYS A 137 1.09 -18.99 -5.86
N ARG A 138 0.85 -18.11 -4.88
CA ARG A 138 0.08 -16.88 -5.13
C ARG A 138 0.78 -16.03 -6.18
N THR A 139 0.00 -15.40 -7.06
CA THR A 139 0.53 -14.54 -8.12
C THR A 139 1.42 -13.42 -7.57
N VAL A 140 1.07 -12.84 -6.42
CA VAL A 140 1.96 -11.94 -5.67
C VAL A 140 2.42 -12.67 -4.43
N ALA A 141 3.66 -13.16 -4.46
CA ALA A 141 4.22 -13.96 -3.38
C ALA A 141 4.84 -13.11 -2.26
N GLU A 142 5.26 -11.88 -2.58
CA GLU A 142 5.98 -11.05 -1.62
C GLU A 142 5.82 -9.56 -1.94
N MET A 143 5.75 -8.72 -0.90
CA MET A 143 5.67 -7.27 -1.04
C MET A 143 6.45 -6.54 0.05
N TYR A 144 7.07 -5.43 -0.33
CA TYR A 144 7.56 -4.40 0.60
C TYR A 144 6.78 -3.12 0.37
N ILE A 145 6.25 -2.53 1.44
CA ILE A 145 5.48 -1.30 1.40
C ILE A 145 6.16 -0.28 2.30
N THR A 146 6.64 0.81 1.72
CA THR A 146 7.23 1.93 2.45
C THR A 146 6.14 2.94 2.76
N ILE A 147 5.94 3.26 4.03
CA ILE A 147 4.84 4.07 4.55
C ILE A 147 5.40 5.18 5.44
N ASN A 148 5.03 6.41 5.20
CA ASN A 148 5.42 7.53 6.06
C ASN A 148 4.82 7.35 7.47
N LYS A 149 5.65 7.48 8.52
CA LYS A 149 5.25 7.23 9.92
C LYS A 149 4.19 8.18 10.43
N ASN A 150 4.22 9.44 9.99
CA ASN A 150 3.34 10.49 10.49
C ASN A 150 1.99 10.50 9.76
N THR A 151 2.02 10.35 8.42
CA THR A 151 0.83 10.49 7.58
C THR A 151 0.17 9.17 7.24
N HIS A 152 0.85 8.04 7.44
CA HIS A 152 0.45 6.69 6.99
C HIS A 152 0.17 6.60 5.47
N VAL A 153 0.75 7.52 4.70
CA VAL A 153 0.68 7.51 3.24
C VAL A 153 1.83 6.64 2.71
N PRO A 154 1.57 5.66 1.83
CA PRO A 154 2.60 4.86 1.21
C PRO A 154 3.32 5.68 0.13
N SER A 155 4.65 5.55 0.09
CA SER A 155 5.52 6.18 -0.91
C SER A 155 6.07 5.20 -1.93
N GLN A 156 6.11 3.91 -1.61
CA GLN A 156 6.59 2.87 -2.52
C GLN A 156 5.94 1.53 -2.23
N VAL A 157 5.64 0.79 -3.28
CA VAL A 157 5.25 -0.62 -3.22
C VAL A 157 6.15 -1.42 -4.14
N LYS A 158 6.88 -2.39 -3.58
CA LYS A 158 7.60 -3.41 -4.35
C LYS A 158 6.84 -4.71 -4.26
N MET A 159 6.66 -5.42 -5.36
CA MET A 159 5.96 -6.69 -5.37
C MET A 159 6.66 -7.71 -6.25
N ARG A 160 6.66 -8.97 -5.79
CA ARG A 160 7.24 -10.10 -6.52
C ARG A 160 6.12 -10.98 -7.09
N GLN A 161 6.20 -11.19 -8.40
CA GLN A 161 5.33 -12.10 -9.16
C GLN A 161 6.21 -13.15 -9.84
N GLY A 162 6.13 -14.39 -9.37
CA GLY A 162 7.12 -15.41 -9.73
C GLY A 162 8.52 -14.99 -9.26
N SER A 163 9.48 -14.89 -10.17
CA SER A 163 10.83 -14.37 -9.92
C SER A 163 10.99 -12.87 -10.19
N THR A 164 9.96 -12.21 -10.73
CA THR A 164 10.05 -10.82 -11.20
C THR A 164 9.61 -9.84 -10.11
N TRP A 165 10.47 -8.88 -9.80
CA TRP A 165 10.16 -7.75 -8.94
C TRP A 165 9.69 -6.56 -9.78
N SER A 166 8.62 -5.92 -9.34
CA SER A 166 8.13 -4.64 -9.86
C SER A 166 8.11 -3.62 -8.76
N THR A 167 8.44 -2.37 -9.07
CA THR A 167 8.42 -1.25 -8.12
C THR A 167 7.44 -0.20 -8.61
N ILE A 168 6.60 0.29 -7.70
CA ILE A 168 5.72 1.42 -7.94
C ILE A 168 6.06 2.50 -6.91
N ASP A 169 6.61 3.61 -7.38
CA ASP A 169 6.81 4.81 -6.56
C ASP A 169 5.54 5.65 -6.60
N ILE A 170 5.19 6.22 -5.46
CA ILE A 170 3.95 6.98 -5.24
C ILE A 170 4.32 8.36 -4.68
N SER A 171 3.75 9.41 -5.25
CA SER A 171 3.98 10.78 -4.81
C SER A 171 2.72 11.64 -4.96
N GLY A 172 2.74 12.85 -4.39
CA GLY A 172 1.65 13.80 -4.55
C GLY A 172 0.29 13.31 -4.07
N PHE A 173 0.25 12.43 -3.04
CA PHE A 173 -0.99 11.93 -2.48
C PHE A 173 -1.85 13.07 -1.95
N LYS A 174 -3.11 13.09 -2.35
CA LYS A 174 -4.14 14.03 -1.87
C LYS A 174 -5.42 13.25 -1.60
N ALA A 175 -5.88 13.26 -0.37
CA ALA A 175 -7.24 12.83 -0.04
C ALA A 175 -8.23 13.86 -0.61
N LYS A 176 -9.31 13.39 -1.26
CA LYS A 176 -10.35 14.31 -1.78
C LYS A 176 -11.29 14.70 -0.66
N GLY A 177 -11.63 16.01 -0.62
CA GLY A 177 -12.71 16.53 0.22
C GLY A 177 -12.34 16.79 1.67
N ILE A 178 -11.12 17.20 1.93
CA ILE A 178 -10.78 18.02 3.08
C ILE A 178 -10.71 19.46 2.61
#